data_a78bc686354df5cd31b256c84facf7b8
#
_entry.id   a78bc686354df5cd31b256c84facf7b8
#
_cell.length_a   1.000
_cell.length_b   1.000
_cell.length_c   1.000
_cell.angle_alpha   90.00
_cell.angle_beta   90.00
_cell.angle_gamma   90.00
#
_symmetry.space_group_name_H-M   'P 1'
#
loop_
_entity.id
_entity.type
_entity.pdbx_description
1 polymer ?
#
loop_
_entity_poly.entity_id
_entity_poly.type
_entity_poly.pdbx_seq_one_letter_code
_entity_poly.pdbx_strand_id
1 'polypeptide(L)'
;MGVTNYTYLPDAVTINVNDTIQWTWDAVFHSTTSDTVGLWESSVHNPPFSFSITFTNAGSFPYHCSVHVLTQNMRGSVTVQGAGNVPPTVAITNPTDGAVLSAPGTIALAATAADSDGSVANVQFFQGTAPLANVTSIPYSVAVNNLGAGDYTFSAVATDNGGLSTTNAIVVHVVTPVPVVLSGLQRPSPTSFQFSYSANVGLRYVVQRSSDLTNFIAFVTNTATSNPMTFLDSVATGAVNYYRVGRLPNP
;
A
#
# COMPACT_ATOMS: atom_id res chain seq x y z
N MET A 1 -4.83 8.26 -39.91
CA MET A 1 -6.07 7.89 -40.67
C MET A 1 -5.98 8.54 -42.05
N GLY A 2 -6.23 7.78 -43.11
CA GLY A 2 -6.24 8.29 -44.47
C GLY A 2 -7.56 9.00 -44.80
N VAL A 3 -7.50 10.16 -45.45
CA VAL A 3 -8.65 10.88 -46.05
C VAL A 3 -8.61 10.60 -47.56
N THR A 4 -9.37 9.59 -47.98
CA THR A 4 -9.37 9.07 -49.35
C THR A 4 -10.62 9.54 -50.10
N ASN A 5 -10.83 9.01 -51.33
CA ASN A 5 -12.03 9.33 -52.07
C ASN A 5 -13.31 8.88 -51.39
N TYR A 6 -14.03 9.83 -50.80
CA TYR A 6 -15.34 9.70 -50.15
C TYR A 6 -15.37 8.79 -48.91
N THR A 7 -14.20 8.46 -48.32
CA THR A 7 -14.14 7.69 -47.06
C THR A 7 -12.94 8.07 -46.20
N TYR A 8 -13.05 7.83 -44.91
CA TYR A 8 -11.91 7.79 -43.98
C TYR A 8 -11.43 6.35 -43.85
N LEU A 9 -10.14 6.14 -43.75
CA LEU A 9 -9.56 4.80 -43.67
C LEU A 9 -8.56 4.70 -42.48
N PRO A 10 -8.91 3.94 -41.42
CA PRO A 10 -10.23 3.36 -41.16
C PRO A 10 -11.31 4.44 -40.90
N ASP A 11 -12.60 4.11 -41.07
CA ASP A 11 -13.72 4.99 -40.80
C ASP A 11 -14.11 5.06 -39.32
N ALA A 12 -13.72 4.03 -38.55
CA ALA A 12 -13.87 3.97 -37.11
C ALA A 12 -12.55 3.55 -36.43
N VAL A 13 -12.21 4.19 -35.33
CA VAL A 13 -11.00 3.86 -34.55
C VAL A 13 -11.31 3.99 -33.05
N THR A 14 -10.70 3.10 -32.25
CA THR A 14 -10.72 3.17 -30.79
C THR A 14 -9.32 3.52 -30.29
N ILE A 15 -9.23 4.52 -29.42
CA ILE A 15 -7.99 5.04 -28.81
C ILE A 15 -8.22 5.23 -27.31
N ASN A 16 -7.17 5.55 -26.57
CA ASN A 16 -7.25 5.91 -25.16
C ASN A 16 -7.25 7.44 -24.97
N VAL A 17 -7.70 7.90 -23.81
CA VAL A 17 -7.55 9.31 -23.40
C VAL A 17 -6.08 9.71 -23.49
N ASN A 18 -5.84 10.93 -24.00
CA ASN A 18 -4.56 11.55 -24.33
C ASN A 18 -3.87 11.02 -25.60
N ASP A 19 -4.46 10.07 -26.30
CA ASP A 19 -3.97 9.70 -27.64
C ASP A 19 -4.29 10.79 -28.67
N THR A 20 -3.48 10.83 -29.73
CA THR A 20 -3.61 11.78 -30.81
C THR A 20 -3.98 11.06 -32.10
N ILE A 21 -5.03 11.50 -32.76
CA ILE A 21 -5.34 11.09 -34.14
C ILE A 21 -4.76 12.11 -35.11
N GLN A 22 -4.06 11.62 -36.12
CA GLN A 22 -3.65 12.39 -37.26
C GLN A 22 -4.38 11.90 -38.52
N TRP A 23 -5.07 12.83 -39.21
CA TRP A 23 -5.65 12.61 -40.51
C TRP A 23 -4.67 13.10 -41.56
N THR A 24 -4.47 12.29 -42.66
CA THR A 24 -3.60 12.61 -43.78
C THR A 24 -4.43 12.56 -45.05
N TRP A 25 -4.37 13.59 -45.87
CA TRP A 25 -5.13 13.72 -47.10
C TRP A 25 -4.41 13.00 -48.26
N ASP A 26 -5.09 12.00 -48.80
CA ASP A 26 -4.68 11.23 -50.01
C ASP A 26 -5.54 11.59 -51.24
N ALA A 27 -6.63 12.36 -51.01
CA ALA A 27 -7.53 12.82 -52.07
C ALA A 27 -7.91 14.31 -51.87
N VAL A 28 -8.43 14.93 -52.92
CA VAL A 28 -8.73 16.37 -53.00
C VAL A 28 -10.11 16.70 -52.45
N PHE A 29 -10.30 17.94 -51.96
CA PHE A 29 -11.58 18.51 -51.55
C PHE A 29 -12.25 17.81 -50.35
N HIS A 30 -11.48 17.44 -49.36
CA HIS A 30 -11.99 16.83 -48.14
C HIS A 30 -11.70 17.65 -46.89
N SER A 31 -12.54 17.49 -45.86
CA SER A 31 -12.32 17.98 -44.49
C SER A 31 -12.47 16.86 -43.47
N THR A 32 -12.09 17.13 -42.23
CA THR A 32 -12.54 16.40 -41.04
C THR A 32 -13.16 17.41 -40.07
N THR A 33 -14.46 17.29 -39.87
CA THR A 33 -15.26 18.23 -39.07
C THR A 33 -16.04 17.43 -38.02
N SER A 34 -15.89 17.75 -36.76
CA SER A 34 -16.63 17.11 -35.66
C SER A 34 -18.14 17.34 -35.78
N ASP A 35 -18.94 16.33 -35.53
CA ASP A 35 -20.40 16.47 -35.39
C ASP A 35 -20.78 17.25 -34.12
N THR A 36 -19.87 17.32 -33.13
CA THR A 36 -19.98 18.22 -31.97
C THR A 36 -19.46 19.60 -32.35
N VAL A 37 -20.38 20.58 -32.37
CA VAL A 37 -20.08 21.96 -32.79
C VAL A 37 -18.92 22.54 -31.99
N GLY A 38 -17.93 23.08 -32.70
CA GLY A 38 -16.78 23.77 -32.09
C GLY A 38 -15.69 22.89 -31.52
N LEU A 39 -15.79 21.54 -31.63
CA LEU A 39 -14.75 20.66 -31.12
C LEU A 39 -13.52 20.63 -32.03
N TRP A 40 -13.68 20.40 -33.33
CA TRP A 40 -12.64 20.62 -34.37
C TRP A 40 -13.24 20.77 -35.77
N GLU A 41 -12.47 21.47 -36.61
CA GLU A 41 -12.69 21.59 -38.05
C GLU A 41 -11.34 21.80 -38.72
N SER A 42 -11.00 20.95 -39.70
CA SER A 42 -9.76 21.08 -40.45
C SER A 42 -9.85 22.07 -41.60
N SER A 43 -11.05 22.56 -41.96
CA SER A 43 -11.37 23.15 -43.25
C SER A 43 -11.17 22.19 -44.43
N VAL A 44 -11.49 22.60 -45.64
CA VAL A 44 -11.35 21.76 -46.87
C VAL A 44 -9.93 21.90 -47.42
N HIS A 45 -9.28 20.76 -47.58
CA HIS A 45 -7.89 20.69 -48.06
C HIS A 45 -7.69 19.69 -49.20
N ASN A 46 -6.55 19.84 -49.88
CA ASN A 46 -6.00 18.92 -50.85
C ASN A 46 -4.67 18.34 -50.35
N PRO A 47 -4.23 17.16 -50.86
CA PRO A 47 -2.88 16.64 -50.57
C PRO A 47 -1.76 17.59 -51.09
N PRO A 48 -0.61 17.63 -50.40
CA PRO A 48 -0.34 16.99 -49.10
C PRO A 48 -0.80 17.87 -47.96
N PHE A 49 -1.63 17.33 -47.08
CA PHE A 49 -2.06 17.99 -45.85
C PHE A 49 -2.25 16.98 -44.69
N SER A 50 -2.05 17.41 -43.48
CA SER A 50 -2.38 16.60 -42.29
C SER A 50 -2.94 17.50 -41.19
N PHE A 51 -3.84 16.93 -40.40
CA PHE A 51 -4.49 17.57 -39.26
C PHE A 51 -4.51 16.62 -38.07
N SER A 52 -4.24 17.13 -36.86
CA SER A 52 -4.12 16.29 -35.66
C SER A 52 -4.94 16.83 -34.51
N ILE A 53 -5.56 15.93 -33.74
CA ILE A 53 -6.29 16.22 -32.51
C ILE A 53 -5.87 15.24 -31.43
N THR A 54 -5.58 15.77 -30.25
CA THR A 54 -5.40 14.99 -29.02
C THR A 54 -6.72 14.95 -28.24
N PHE A 55 -7.17 13.73 -27.90
CA PHE A 55 -8.44 13.53 -27.21
C PHE A 55 -8.21 13.39 -25.71
N THR A 56 -8.61 14.40 -24.94
CA THR A 56 -8.40 14.47 -23.48
C THR A 56 -9.55 13.90 -22.66
N ASN A 57 -10.69 13.61 -23.27
CA ASN A 57 -11.88 13.07 -22.62
C ASN A 57 -12.34 11.77 -23.27
N ALA A 58 -12.78 10.81 -22.46
CA ALA A 58 -13.44 9.60 -22.96
C ALA A 58 -14.79 9.95 -23.60
N GLY A 59 -15.17 9.20 -24.63
CA GLY A 59 -16.44 9.39 -25.30
C GLY A 59 -16.43 8.92 -26.75
N SER A 60 -17.54 9.12 -27.45
CA SER A 60 -17.67 8.87 -28.89
C SER A 60 -17.68 10.22 -29.61
N PHE A 61 -16.82 10.35 -30.59
CA PHE A 61 -16.58 11.56 -31.36
C PHE A 61 -16.82 11.28 -32.86
N PRO A 62 -18.10 11.32 -33.31
CA PRO A 62 -18.42 11.22 -34.72
C PRO A 62 -17.97 12.48 -35.47
N TYR A 63 -17.60 12.29 -36.71
CA TYR A 63 -17.17 13.37 -37.59
C TYR A 63 -17.50 13.09 -39.05
N HIS A 64 -17.44 14.12 -39.90
CA HIS A 64 -17.78 14.03 -41.30
C HIS A 64 -16.90 14.93 -42.16
N CYS A 65 -16.96 14.71 -43.47
CA CYS A 65 -16.47 15.66 -44.47
C CYS A 65 -17.55 16.69 -44.75
N SER A 66 -17.30 17.98 -44.50
CA SER A 66 -18.29 19.04 -44.71
C SER A 66 -18.81 19.19 -46.15
N VAL A 67 -18.02 18.71 -47.11
CA VAL A 67 -18.39 18.75 -48.55
C VAL A 67 -19.20 17.49 -48.95
N HIS A 68 -18.86 16.31 -48.44
CA HIS A 68 -19.36 15.03 -48.97
C HIS A 68 -20.31 14.30 -48.04
N VAL A 69 -20.66 14.89 -46.88
CA VAL A 69 -21.56 14.25 -45.92
C VAL A 69 -22.95 13.99 -46.47
N LEU A 70 -23.50 14.91 -47.27
CA LEU A 70 -24.84 14.80 -47.84
C LEU A 70 -24.92 14.01 -49.13
N THR A 71 -23.84 14.02 -49.91
CA THR A 71 -23.83 13.39 -51.25
C THR A 71 -23.24 12.00 -51.26
N GLN A 72 -22.26 11.72 -50.41
CA GLN A 72 -21.49 10.47 -50.35
C GLN A 72 -21.49 9.80 -49.00
N ASN A 73 -22.20 10.40 -48.01
CA ASN A 73 -22.25 9.93 -46.61
C ASN A 73 -20.84 9.71 -45.98
N MET A 74 -19.90 10.62 -46.32
CA MET A 74 -18.52 10.51 -45.82
C MET A 74 -18.44 10.86 -44.35
N ARG A 75 -18.43 9.83 -43.53
CA ARG A 75 -18.43 9.93 -42.04
C ARG A 75 -17.37 9.02 -41.43
N GLY A 76 -16.95 9.36 -40.21
CA GLY A 76 -16.08 8.54 -39.40
C GLY A 76 -16.38 8.72 -37.89
N SER A 77 -15.74 7.92 -37.08
CA SER A 77 -15.87 8.02 -35.62
C SER A 77 -14.57 7.71 -34.91
N VAL A 78 -14.29 8.44 -33.85
CA VAL A 78 -13.25 8.12 -32.87
C VAL A 78 -13.94 7.76 -31.56
N THR A 79 -13.72 6.55 -31.06
CA THR A 79 -14.12 6.14 -29.72
C THR A 79 -12.91 6.26 -28.81
N VAL A 80 -13.00 7.12 -27.79
CA VAL A 80 -11.95 7.32 -26.80
C VAL A 80 -12.33 6.58 -25.51
N GLN A 81 -11.53 5.59 -25.16
CA GLN A 81 -11.68 4.86 -23.91
C GLN A 81 -11.02 5.64 -22.78
N GLY A 82 -11.67 5.67 -21.60
CA GLY A 82 -11.05 6.16 -20.39
C GLY A 82 -9.86 5.28 -19.99
N ALA A 83 -8.95 5.81 -19.20
CA ALA A 83 -7.98 4.99 -18.52
C ALA A 83 -8.73 3.91 -17.72
N GLY A 84 -8.32 2.66 -17.85
CA GLY A 84 -8.89 1.58 -17.03
C GLY A 84 -8.67 1.87 -15.55
N ASN A 85 -9.64 1.49 -14.72
CA ASN A 85 -9.49 1.58 -13.26
C ASN A 85 -8.28 0.75 -12.80
N VAL A 86 -7.42 1.33 -11.95
CA VAL A 86 -6.23 0.68 -11.37
C VAL A 86 -6.54 0.30 -9.92
N PRO A 87 -6.25 -0.94 -9.49
CA PRO A 87 -6.48 -1.31 -8.10
C PRO A 87 -5.69 -0.44 -7.11
N PRO A 88 -6.24 -0.18 -5.91
CA PRO A 88 -5.54 0.58 -4.88
C PRO A 88 -4.33 -0.20 -4.35
N THR A 89 -3.40 0.49 -3.72
CA THR A 89 -2.34 -0.11 -2.91
C THR A 89 -2.77 -0.16 -1.45
N VAL A 90 -2.31 -1.18 -0.70
CA VAL A 90 -2.55 -1.31 0.74
C VAL A 90 -1.36 -1.95 1.42
N ALA A 91 -1.01 -1.47 2.64
CA ALA A 91 0.01 -2.06 3.48
C ALA A 91 -0.39 -1.96 4.96
N ILE A 92 -0.34 -3.08 5.69
CA ILE A 92 -0.46 -3.07 7.14
C ILE A 92 0.84 -2.49 7.70
N THR A 93 0.73 -1.46 8.53
CA THR A 93 1.86 -0.71 9.11
C THR A 93 2.08 -1.04 10.58
N ASN A 94 1.07 -1.56 11.26
CA ASN A 94 1.13 -2.01 12.65
C ASN A 94 0.17 -3.20 12.88
N PRO A 95 0.62 -4.27 13.55
CA PRO A 95 2.00 -4.60 13.85
C PRO A 95 2.80 -4.95 12.59
N THR A 96 4.12 -5.10 12.72
CA THR A 96 4.96 -5.62 11.63
C THR A 96 4.71 -7.11 11.42
N ASP A 97 4.92 -7.58 10.20
CA ASP A 97 4.86 -9.02 9.92
C ASP A 97 5.86 -9.80 10.79
N GLY A 98 5.44 -10.95 11.32
CA GLY A 98 6.20 -11.75 12.26
C GLY A 98 6.31 -11.18 13.68
N ALA A 99 5.54 -10.15 14.05
CA ALA A 99 5.55 -9.58 15.39
C ALA A 99 5.21 -10.63 16.45
N VAL A 100 5.96 -10.62 17.57
CA VAL A 100 5.75 -11.51 18.72
C VAL A 100 5.20 -10.71 19.89
N LEU A 101 4.06 -11.13 20.41
CA LEU A 101 3.35 -10.49 21.52
C LEU A 101 3.23 -11.46 22.70
N SER A 102 3.14 -10.92 23.92
CA SER A 102 2.79 -11.73 25.08
C SER A 102 1.27 -11.83 25.26
N ALA A 103 0.78 -13.02 25.58
CA ALA A 103 -0.62 -13.23 25.92
C ALA A 103 -0.98 -12.61 27.32
N PRO A 104 -2.20 -12.06 27.50
CA PRO A 104 -3.18 -11.77 26.44
C PRO A 104 -2.70 -10.63 25.54
N GLY A 105 -2.70 -10.87 24.23
CA GLY A 105 -2.24 -9.87 23.26
C GLY A 105 -3.29 -8.80 22.98
N THR A 106 -2.85 -7.57 22.78
CA THR A 106 -3.66 -6.46 22.28
C THR A 106 -2.87 -5.75 21.19
N ILE A 107 -3.48 -5.50 20.05
CA ILE A 107 -2.87 -4.81 18.92
C ILE A 107 -3.78 -3.69 18.43
N ALA A 108 -3.18 -2.60 18.00
CA ALA A 108 -3.84 -1.62 17.13
C ALA A 108 -3.46 -1.97 15.68
N LEU A 109 -4.29 -2.77 15.01
CA LEU A 109 -4.05 -3.11 13.61
C LEU A 109 -4.28 -1.87 12.76
N ALA A 110 -3.26 -1.42 12.05
CA ALA A 110 -3.29 -0.20 11.25
C ALA A 110 -2.75 -0.45 9.84
N ALA A 111 -3.30 0.25 8.86
CA ALA A 111 -2.87 0.17 7.47
C ALA A 111 -2.81 1.55 6.81
N THR A 112 -2.02 1.64 5.75
CA THR A 112 -2.07 2.72 4.77
C THR A 112 -2.64 2.17 3.48
N ALA A 113 -3.41 2.98 2.76
CA ALA A 113 -3.90 2.65 1.43
C ALA A 113 -3.92 3.92 0.57
N ALA A 114 -3.67 3.75 -0.73
CA ALA A 114 -3.70 4.83 -1.70
C ALA A 114 -4.15 4.29 -3.07
N ASP A 115 -4.76 5.15 -3.85
CA ASP A 115 -5.19 4.89 -5.21
C ASP A 115 -4.61 5.94 -6.16
N SER A 116 -4.11 5.52 -7.32
CA SER A 116 -3.36 6.38 -8.24
C SER A 116 -4.25 7.10 -9.26
N ASP A 117 -5.44 6.59 -9.54
CA ASP A 117 -6.36 7.12 -10.56
C ASP A 117 -7.76 7.40 -10.00
N GLY A 118 -7.95 7.20 -8.68
CA GLY A 118 -9.22 7.44 -8.01
C GLY A 118 -9.07 7.73 -6.52
N SER A 119 -9.87 7.04 -5.73
CA SER A 119 -9.85 7.15 -4.27
C SER A 119 -10.16 5.81 -3.61
N VAL A 120 -9.54 5.56 -2.45
CA VAL A 120 -9.86 4.41 -1.62
C VAL A 120 -11.24 4.59 -0.99
N ALA A 121 -12.18 3.72 -1.36
CA ALA A 121 -13.55 3.74 -0.83
C ALA A 121 -13.62 3.19 0.61
N ASN A 122 -12.87 2.12 0.90
CA ASN A 122 -12.77 1.54 2.23
C ASN A 122 -11.53 0.64 2.39
N VAL A 123 -11.17 0.37 3.65
CA VAL A 123 -10.24 -0.69 4.03
C VAL A 123 -10.94 -1.63 5.00
N GLN A 124 -11.08 -2.89 4.63
CA GLN A 124 -11.68 -3.93 5.45
C GLN A 124 -10.59 -4.78 6.10
N PHE A 125 -10.66 -4.93 7.43
CA PHE A 125 -9.73 -5.74 8.22
C PHE A 125 -10.33 -7.10 8.56
N PHE A 126 -9.48 -8.14 8.56
CA PHE A 126 -9.85 -9.51 8.88
C PHE A 126 -8.86 -10.16 9.85
N GLN A 127 -9.35 -11.11 10.64
CA GLN A 127 -8.55 -12.11 11.34
C GLN A 127 -8.85 -13.49 10.72
N GLY A 128 -7.90 -14.05 9.98
CA GLY A 128 -8.19 -15.19 9.10
C GLY A 128 -9.28 -14.84 8.10
N THR A 129 -10.43 -15.51 8.18
CA THR A 129 -11.62 -15.23 7.35
C THR A 129 -12.69 -14.39 8.06
N ALA A 130 -12.51 -14.13 9.37
CA ALA A 130 -13.48 -13.37 10.16
C ALA A 130 -13.28 -11.86 9.96
N PRO A 131 -14.32 -11.10 9.55
CA PRO A 131 -14.22 -9.65 9.44
C PRO A 131 -14.13 -9.00 10.82
N LEU A 132 -13.24 -8.01 10.95
CA LEU A 132 -13.03 -7.23 12.18
C LEU A 132 -13.69 -5.85 12.09
N ALA A 133 -13.40 -5.12 11.00
CA ALA A 133 -13.92 -3.78 10.78
C ALA A 133 -13.90 -3.43 9.29
N ASN A 134 -14.80 -2.51 8.91
CA ASN A 134 -14.77 -1.82 7.62
C ASN A 134 -14.60 -0.32 7.88
N VAL A 135 -13.48 0.26 7.46
CA VAL A 135 -13.09 1.65 7.74
C VAL A 135 -13.10 2.44 6.43
N THR A 136 -13.91 3.49 6.36
CA THR A 136 -14.14 4.29 5.14
C THR A 136 -13.35 5.60 5.10
N SER A 137 -12.57 5.90 6.15
CA SER A 137 -11.76 7.12 6.23
C SER A 137 -10.48 6.89 7.04
N ILE A 138 -9.45 7.65 6.77
CA ILE A 138 -8.20 7.65 7.54
C ILE A 138 -8.44 8.20 8.96
N PRO A 139 -7.75 7.67 9.98
CA PRO A 139 -6.78 6.57 9.91
C PRO A 139 -7.46 5.19 9.79
N TYR A 140 -6.95 4.35 8.88
CA TYR A 140 -7.43 2.98 8.75
C TYR A 140 -6.85 2.13 9.88
N SER A 141 -7.66 1.89 10.93
CA SER A 141 -7.21 1.10 12.07
C SER A 141 -8.35 0.44 12.82
N VAL A 142 -8.04 -0.67 13.51
CA VAL A 142 -8.95 -1.39 14.40
C VAL A 142 -8.17 -1.98 15.57
N ALA A 143 -8.75 -1.93 16.78
CA ALA A 143 -8.17 -2.58 17.95
C ALA A 143 -8.62 -4.04 18.03
N VAL A 144 -7.67 -4.95 18.24
CA VAL A 144 -7.93 -6.37 18.50
C VAL A 144 -7.39 -6.69 19.89
N ASN A 145 -8.25 -7.19 20.77
CA ASN A 145 -7.95 -7.37 22.17
C ASN A 145 -8.07 -8.84 22.60
N ASN A 146 -7.42 -9.18 23.70
CA ASN A 146 -7.53 -10.48 24.37
C ASN A 146 -7.12 -11.68 23.50
N LEU A 147 -6.11 -11.49 22.65
CA LEU A 147 -5.55 -12.58 21.87
C LEU A 147 -4.84 -13.58 22.80
N GLY A 148 -5.31 -14.81 22.84
CA GLY A 148 -4.64 -15.93 23.52
C GLY A 148 -3.32 -16.28 22.82
N ALA A 149 -2.57 -17.22 23.41
CA ALA A 149 -1.38 -17.74 22.72
C ALA A 149 -1.79 -18.49 21.45
N GLY A 150 -1.08 -18.23 20.34
CA GLY A 150 -1.34 -18.80 19.01
C GLY A 150 -0.80 -17.92 17.90
N ASP A 151 -0.92 -18.41 16.68
CA ASP A 151 -0.57 -17.67 15.47
C ASP A 151 -1.83 -17.10 14.82
N TYR A 152 -1.77 -15.84 14.44
CA TYR A 152 -2.89 -15.09 13.87
C TYR A 152 -2.49 -14.47 12.53
N THR A 153 -3.25 -14.75 11.49
CA THR A 153 -3.13 -14.03 10.22
C THR A 153 -4.11 -12.87 10.23
N PHE A 154 -3.61 -11.67 10.03
CA PHE A 154 -4.41 -10.46 9.80
C PHE A 154 -4.27 -10.01 8.38
N SER A 155 -5.36 -9.55 7.77
CA SER A 155 -5.34 -8.94 6.43
C SER A 155 -6.10 -7.64 6.39
N ALA A 156 -5.65 -6.76 5.49
CA ALA A 156 -6.31 -5.54 5.11
C ALA A 156 -6.62 -5.60 3.60
N VAL A 157 -7.88 -5.37 3.25
CA VAL A 157 -8.38 -5.33 1.87
C VAL A 157 -8.81 -3.90 1.59
N ALA A 158 -8.07 -3.18 0.75
CA ALA A 158 -8.50 -1.88 0.26
C ALA A 158 -9.32 -2.04 -1.01
N THR A 159 -10.44 -1.33 -1.11
CA THR A 159 -11.29 -1.26 -2.29
C THR A 159 -11.38 0.19 -2.74
N ASP A 160 -11.22 0.44 -4.05
CA ASP A 160 -11.33 1.77 -4.65
C ASP A 160 -12.79 2.15 -4.99
N ASN A 161 -12.97 3.37 -5.48
CA ASN A 161 -14.26 3.89 -5.93
C ASN A 161 -14.75 3.26 -7.25
N GLY A 162 -13.89 2.53 -7.99
CA GLY A 162 -14.21 1.75 -9.19
C GLY A 162 -14.54 0.29 -8.90
N GLY A 163 -14.35 -0.18 -7.64
CA GLY A 163 -14.69 -1.53 -7.18
C GLY A 163 -13.56 -2.55 -7.28
N LEU A 164 -12.33 -2.14 -7.68
CA LEU A 164 -11.18 -3.02 -7.62
C LEU A 164 -10.59 -3.06 -6.21
N SER A 165 -9.94 -4.19 -5.87
CA SER A 165 -9.42 -4.41 -4.53
C SER A 165 -8.03 -4.99 -4.54
N THR A 166 -7.25 -4.63 -3.51
CA THR A 166 -5.92 -5.20 -3.21
C THR A 166 -5.88 -5.64 -1.76
N THR A 167 -5.14 -6.72 -1.48
CA THR A 167 -5.00 -7.30 -0.15
C THR A 167 -3.54 -7.31 0.29
N ASN A 168 -3.29 -6.95 1.55
CA ASN A 168 -2.03 -7.19 2.25
C ASN A 168 -2.30 -8.00 3.51
N ALA A 169 -1.42 -8.95 3.85
CA ALA A 169 -1.56 -9.81 5.00
C ALA A 169 -0.26 -9.95 5.77
N ILE A 170 -0.36 -10.13 7.10
CA ILE A 170 0.74 -10.36 8.03
C ILE A 170 0.40 -11.52 8.97
N VAL A 171 1.44 -12.10 9.58
CA VAL A 171 1.30 -13.08 10.67
C VAL A 171 1.80 -12.46 11.98
N VAL A 172 1.06 -12.68 13.05
CA VAL A 172 1.41 -12.26 14.41
C VAL A 172 1.44 -13.48 15.32
N HIS A 173 2.50 -13.60 16.11
CA HIS A 173 2.71 -14.70 17.05
C HIS A 173 2.41 -14.22 18.48
N VAL A 174 1.41 -14.80 19.12
CA VAL A 174 1.12 -14.51 20.53
C VAL A 174 1.61 -15.69 21.39
N VAL A 175 2.51 -15.43 22.32
CA VAL A 175 3.14 -16.47 23.15
C VAL A 175 2.74 -16.34 24.62
N THR A 176 2.58 -17.48 25.30
CA THR A 176 2.45 -17.49 26.75
C THR A 176 3.76 -17.03 27.39
N PRO A 177 3.76 -15.93 28.19
CA PRO A 177 5.00 -15.45 28.77
C PRO A 177 5.56 -16.41 29.81
N VAL A 178 6.86 -16.72 29.68
CA VAL A 178 7.57 -17.46 30.73
C VAL A 178 7.98 -16.53 31.87
N PRO A 179 8.00 -16.99 33.12
CA PRO A 179 8.57 -16.24 34.23
C PRO A 179 10.04 -15.90 33.99
N VAL A 180 10.44 -14.68 34.33
CA VAL A 180 11.86 -14.28 34.24
C VAL A 180 12.61 -14.87 35.45
N VAL A 181 13.52 -15.81 35.17
CA VAL A 181 14.38 -16.44 36.16
C VAL A 181 15.82 -16.12 35.83
N LEU A 182 16.56 -15.55 36.78
CA LEU A 182 17.99 -15.28 36.65
C LEU A 182 18.78 -16.55 37.00
N SER A 183 19.83 -16.82 36.21
CA SER A 183 20.70 -18.00 36.37
C SER A 183 22.12 -17.70 35.90
N GLY A 184 23.05 -18.62 36.14
CA GLY A 184 24.40 -18.54 35.62
C GLY A 184 25.15 -17.26 36.03
N LEU A 185 24.97 -16.83 37.29
CA LEU A 185 25.62 -15.62 37.80
C LEU A 185 27.14 -15.85 37.85
N GLN A 186 27.88 -14.98 37.19
CA GLN A 186 29.34 -15.05 37.10
C GLN A 186 29.98 -13.67 37.24
N ARG A 187 31.22 -13.65 37.70
CA ARG A 187 32.04 -12.45 37.70
C ARG A 187 33.31 -12.71 36.87
N PRO A 188 33.22 -12.52 35.52
CA PRO A 188 34.33 -12.84 34.60
C PRO A 188 35.59 -12.02 34.86
N SER A 189 35.45 -10.82 35.45
CA SER A 189 36.56 -9.97 35.88
C SER A 189 36.16 -9.14 37.13
N PRO A 190 37.13 -8.47 37.78
CA PRO A 190 36.80 -7.56 38.90
C PRO A 190 35.84 -6.44 38.58
N THR A 191 35.72 -6.04 37.30
CA THR A 191 34.90 -4.95 36.82
C THR A 191 33.72 -5.41 35.95
N SER A 192 33.45 -6.73 35.87
CA SER A 192 32.36 -7.24 35.06
C SER A 192 31.46 -8.19 35.86
N PHE A 193 30.18 -8.24 35.47
CA PHE A 193 29.20 -9.14 36.01
C PHE A 193 28.31 -9.69 34.90
N GLN A 194 28.10 -10.99 34.87
CA GLN A 194 27.32 -11.70 33.85
C GLN A 194 26.24 -12.55 34.52
N PHE A 195 25.09 -12.64 33.87
CA PHE A 195 24.05 -13.59 34.18
C PHE A 195 23.23 -13.94 32.94
N SER A 196 22.48 -15.03 33.05
CA SER A 196 21.46 -15.40 32.05
C SER A 196 20.06 -15.21 32.64
N TYR A 197 19.08 -15.02 31.77
CA TYR A 197 17.67 -14.96 32.18
C TYR A 197 16.77 -15.68 31.18
N SER A 198 15.71 -16.32 31.69
CA SER A 198 14.70 -16.94 30.84
C SER A 198 13.88 -15.88 30.09
N ALA A 199 13.62 -16.14 28.80
CA ALA A 199 12.94 -15.20 27.93
C ALA A 199 12.11 -15.94 26.86
N ASN A 200 11.04 -15.34 26.38
CA ASN A 200 10.41 -15.76 25.12
C ASN A 200 11.12 -15.05 23.96
N VAL A 201 11.56 -15.81 22.99
CA VAL A 201 12.16 -15.26 21.75
C VAL A 201 11.15 -14.33 21.08
N GLY A 202 11.62 -13.16 20.63
CA GLY A 202 10.80 -12.11 20.02
C GLY A 202 10.21 -11.10 21.01
N LEU A 203 10.08 -11.42 22.31
CA LEU A 203 9.64 -10.44 23.31
C LEU A 203 10.76 -9.52 23.76
N ARG A 204 10.38 -8.31 24.19
CA ARG A 204 11.31 -7.26 24.64
C ARG A 204 11.51 -7.30 26.14
N TYR A 205 12.75 -7.15 26.56
CA TYR A 205 13.17 -7.17 27.97
C TYR A 205 14.04 -5.96 28.27
N VAL A 206 13.93 -5.43 29.47
CA VAL A 206 14.80 -4.39 30.01
C VAL A 206 15.60 -4.98 31.17
N VAL A 207 16.93 -4.86 31.09
CA VAL A 207 17.82 -5.06 32.25
C VAL A 207 18.01 -3.72 32.92
N GLN A 208 17.79 -3.67 34.22
CA GLN A 208 17.95 -2.49 35.03
C GLN A 208 19.01 -2.73 36.10
N ARG A 209 19.75 -1.68 36.45
CA ARG A 209 20.77 -1.70 37.50
C ARG A 209 20.49 -0.63 38.52
N SER A 210 20.83 -0.92 39.78
CA SER A 210 20.79 0.00 40.93
C SER A 210 21.99 -0.19 41.82
N SER A 211 22.42 0.85 42.54
CA SER A 211 23.41 0.78 43.60
C SER A 211 22.79 0.77 45.02
N ASP A 212 21.49 1.02 45.14
CA ASP A 212 20.80 1.27 46.43
C ASP A 212 19.51 0.46 46.60
N LEU A 213 19.14 -0.45 45.69
CA LEU A 213 17.89 -1.22 45.62
C LEU A 213 16.60 -0.41 45.43
N THR A 214 16.68 0.89 45.42
CA THR A 214 15.52 1.79 45.30
C THR A 214 15.43 2.40 43.91
N ASN A 215 16.55 2.90 43.39
CA ASN A 215 16.62 3.62 42.13
C ASN A 215 17.16 2.70 40.99
N PHE A 216 16.27 1.95 40.35
CA PHE A 216 16.64 1.13 39.21
C PHE A 216 16.55 1.91 37.91
N ILE A 217 17.67 2.07 37.24
CA ILE A 217 17.74 2.71 35.92
C ILE A 217 17.85 1.65 34.83
N ALA A 218 17.21 1.89 33.68
CA ALA A 218 17.36 1.04 32.50
C ALA A 218 18.82 1.05 32.02
N PHE A 219 19.44 -0.12 31.98
CA PHE A 219 20.80 -0.30 31.51
C PHE A 219 20.82 -0.68 30.02
N VAL A 220 19.99 -1.67 29.65
CA VAL A 220 19.81 -2.09 28.26
C VAL A 220 18.40 -2.63 28.03
N THR A 221 17.90 -2.41 26.83
CA THR A 221 16.67 -3.02 26.33
C THR A 221 16.99 -3.88 25.13
N ASN A 222 16.57 -5.14 25.17
CA ASN A 222 16.84 -6.13 24.12
C ASN A 222 15.54 -6.83 23.69
N THR A 223 15.46 -7.20 22.41
CA THR A 223 14.53 -8.23 21.93
C THR A 223 15.22 -9.58 22.12
N ALA A 224 14.54 -10.53 22.77
CA ALA A 224 15.12 -11.85 23.01
C ALA A 224 15.32 -12.64 21.70
N THR A 225 16.51 -13.10 21.46
CA THR A 225 16.91 -13.93 20.31
C THR A 225 17.16 -15.40 20.69
N SER A 226 17.18 -15.69 21.98
CA SER A 226 17.39 -17.03 22.54
C SER A 226 16.69 -17.19 23.89
N ASN A 227 16.61 -18.42 24.38
CA ASN A 227 16.21 -18.76 25.73
C ASN A 227 17.18 -19.80 26.32
N PRO A 228 18.00 -19.48 27.34
CA PRO A 228 18.08 -18.17 28.01
C PRO A 228 18.77 -17.09 27.19
N MET A 229 18.52 -15.81 27.54
CA MET A 229 19.33 -14.67 27.12
C MET A 229 20.49 -14.47 28.08
N THR A 230 21.65 -14.06 27.57
CA THR A 230 22.81 -13.71 28.41
C THR A 230 23.04 -12.20 28.39
N PHE A 231 23.30 -11.65 29.56
CA PHE A 231 23.64 -10.24 29.76
C PHE A 231 25.01 -10.13 30.43
N LEU A 232 25.86 -9.21 29.91
CA LEU A 232 27.16 -8.87 30.47
C LEU A 232 27.20 -7.37 30.77
N ASP A 233 27.40 -7.01 32.04
CA ASP A 233 27.82 -5.68 32.44
C ASP A 233 29.36 -5.67 32.48
N SER A 234 30.01 -5.02 31.50
CA SER A 234 31.47 -4.89 31.41
C SER A 234 32.05 -3.79 32.31
N VAL A 235 31.16 -2.97 32.91
CA VAL A 235 31.53 -1.83 33.78
C VAL A 235 30.84 -1.91 35.14
N ALA A 236 30.73 -3.11 35.68
CA ALA A 236 30.21 -3.37 37.03
C ALA A 236 31.18 -2.90 38.11
N THR A 237 31.56 -1.61 38.02
CA THR A 237 32.44 -0.93 38.97
C THR A 237 31.61 -0.37 40.14
N GLY A 238 32.04 -0.53 41.31
CA GLY A 238 31.33 -0.08 42.52
C GLY A 238 31.28 -1.17 43.58
N ALA A 239 31.06 -0.79 44.82
CA ALA A 239 31.05 -1.73 45.95
C ALA A 239 29.90 -2.73 45.86
N VAL A 240 28.75 -2.30 45.32
CA VAL A 240 27.55 -3.10 45.19
C VAL A 240 26.78 -2.68 43.93
N ASN A 241 26.27 -3.67 43.21
CA ASN A 241 25.33 -3.46 42.10
C ASN A 241 24.21 -4.48 42.22
N TYR A 242 22.98 -4.03 42.05
CA TYR A 242 21.78 -4.83 42.02
C TYR A 242 21.20 -4.83 40.60
N TYR A 243 20.72 -5.98 40.14
CA TYR A 243 20.14 -6.15 38.80
C TYR A 243 18.73 -6.70 38.92
N ARG A 244 17.89 -6.23 38.02
CA ARG A 244 16.58 -6.86 37.74
C ARG A 244 16.30 -6.88 36.27
N VAL A 245 15.52 -7.84 35.83
CA VAL A 245 15.06 -7.95 34.46
C VAL A 245 13.54 -7.92 34.45
N GLY A 246 13.00 -7.07 33.63
CA GLY A 246 11.57 -6.95 33.40
C GLY A 246 11.23 -7.20 31.93
N ARG A 247 10.10 -7.87 31.66
CA ARG A 247 9.53 -7.90 30.32
C ARG A 247 8.83 -6.57 30.07
N LEU A 248 9.02 -5.99 28.89
CA LEU A 248 8.31 -4.81 28.46
C LEU A 248 6.88 -5.17 27.96
N PRO A 249 5.92 -4.23 28.06
CA PRO A 249 4.62 -4.40 27.44
C PRO A 249 4.72 -4.66 25.93
N ASN A 250 3.66 -5.22 25.34
CA ASN A 250 3.49 -5.28 23.90
C ASN A 250 3.53 -3.87 23.30
N PRO A 251 4.08 -3.70 22.09
CA PRO A 251 4.12 -2.42 21.40
C PRO A 251 2.73 -1.91 21.01
#